data_684296d585290a64a31e1c380572eac9
#
_entry.id   684296d585290a64a31e1c380572eac9
#
_cell.length_a   1.000
_cell.length_b   1.000
_cell.length_c   1.000
_cell.angle_alpha   90.00
_cell.angle_beta   90.00
_cell.angle_gamma   90.00
#
_symmetry.space_group_name_H-M   'P 1'
#
loop_
_entity.id
_entity.type
_entity.pdbx_description
1 polymer ?
#
loop_
_entity_poly.entity_id
_entity_poly.type
_entity_poly.pdbx_seq_one_letter_code
_entity_poly.pdbx_strand_id
1 'polypeptide(L)'
;MSNNKPIRRIAIVGTGVIGASWAAEYLAHGFDVVATDPAPDAETNLRKYIDAAWPALTAMGLSPKASRARLSFTLDMNSGVSNADLVQENGPERPDFKIKLFADIDAATPSDSIIASSSSGITMSVMQSACNHPERCVIGHPFNPPHMIPLVEVVGGKKTSPETVQRAIEFYSSIGKKPIHLRKEVVGHVANRLQAALYREVVNLIHLGVLDVADADTAVCWGPGMRWGVMGPNMLFHLGGGAGGIQHFMDHLSGPLANWWKDLGSFTEWPDGSKQTIIDGVLKEADGRTLDQLAETRDEVLLGLRQLRAKYTEAALTLAE
;
A
#
# COMPACT_ATOMS: atom_id res chain seq x y z
N MET A 1 14.02 -8.88 -27.94
CA MET A 1 14.71 -7.92 -27.05
C MET A 1 13.63 -7.04 -26.48
N SER A 2 13.33 -7.12 -25.18
CA SER A 2 12.32 -6.29 -24.56
C SER A 2 12.76 -4.83 -24.62
N ASN A 3 11.99 -4.00 -25.31
CA ASN A 3 12.25 -2.57 -25.45
C ASN A 3 11.88 -1.89 -24.12
N ASN A 4 12.68 -2.13 -23.08
CA ASN A 4 12.40 -1.70 -21.72
C ASN A 4 12.83 -0.23 -21.59
N LYS A 5 11.96 0.68 -22.09
CA LYS A 5 12.17 2.12 -21.97
C LYS A 5 12.24 2.50 -20.48
N PRO A 6 13.27 3.22 -20.05
CA PRO A 6 13.40 3.65 -18.67
C PRO A 6 12.27 4.61 -18.31
N ILE A 7 11.66 4.43 -17.14
CA ILE A 7 10.67 5.35 -16.58
C ILE A 7 11.42 6.58 -16.08
N ARG A 8 11.01 7.77 -16.54
CA ARG A 8 11.57 9.08 -16.17
C ARG A 8 10.50 10.07 -15.78
N ARG A 9 9.34 10.00 -16.43
CA ARG A 9 8.21 10.90 -16.22
C ARG A 9 6.99 10.11 -15.77
N ILE A 10 6.45 10.52 -14.63
CA ILE A 10 5.32 9.84 -13.99
C ILE A 10 4.13 10.79 -13.92
N ALA A 11 2.97 10.34 -14.36
CA ALA A 11 1.72 11.06 -14.17
C ALA A 11 0.99 10.52 -12.93
N ILE A 12 0.52 11.43 -12.08
CA ILE A 12 -0.37 11.15 -10.94
C ILE A 12 -1.76 11.61 -11.34
N VAL A 13 -2.69 10.69 -11.45
CA VAL A 13 -4.10 10.97 -11.71
C VAL A 13 -4.89 10.79 -10.42
N GLY A 14 -5.42 11.89 -9.87
CA GLY A 14 -6.00 11.94 -8.54
C GLY A 14 -4.94 12.25 -7.46
N THR A 15 -5.10 13.39 -6.76
CA THR A 15 -4.11 13.93 -5.82
C THR A 15 -4.60 13.92 -4.36
N GLY A 16 -5.54 13.03 -4.04
CA GLY A 16 -5.91 12.71 -2.66
C GLY A 16 -4.70 12.16 -1.88
N VAL A 17 -4.92 11.74 -0.63
CA VAL A 17 -3.83 11.29 0.29
C VAL A 17 -2.88 10.28 -0.37
N ILE A 18 -3.40 9.30 -1.10
CA ILE A 18 -2.58 8.27 -1.75
C ILE A 18 -1.79 8.84 -2.92
N GLY A 19 -2.44 9.60 -3.82
CA GLY A 19 -1.76 10.21 -4.97
C GLY A 19 -0.72 11.25 -4.56
N ALA A 20 -1.00 12.05 -3.53
CA ALA A 20 -0.04 13.02 -2.98
C ALA A 20 1.19 12.32 -2.36
N SER A 21 0.96 11.22 -1.67
CA SER A 21 2.04 10.40 -1.10
C SER A 21 2.91 9.74 -2.18
N TRP A 22 2.30 9.22 -3.26
CA TRP A 22 3.05 8.73 -4.41
C TRP A 22 3.85 9.84 -5.10
N ALA A 23 3.26 11.03 -5.27
CA ALA A 23 3.97 12.17 -5.84
C ALA A 23 5.21 12.54 -5.03
N ALA A 24 5.08 12.61 -3.69
CA ALA A 24 6.21 12.86 -2.79
C ALA A 24 7.33 11.80 -2.94
N GLU A 25 6.94 10.52 -2.98
CA GLU A 25 7.87 9.39 -3.16
C GLU A 25 8.63 9.48 -4.50
N TYR A 26 7.93 9.73 -5.60
CA TYR A 26 8.57 9.81 -6.92
C TYR A 26 9.49 11.03 -7.05
N LEU A 27 9.10 12.18 -6.48
CA LEU A 27 9.96 13.36 -6.42
C LEU A 27 11.23 13.13 -5.59
N ALA A 28 11.11 12.40 -4.48
CA ALA A 28 12.25 12.01 -3.64
C ALA A 28 13.23 11.08 -4.38
N HIS A 29 12.75 10.30 -5.34
CA HIS A 29 13.57 9.47 -6.21
C HIS A 29 14.07 10.19 -7.47
N GLY A 30 13.70 11.47 -7.68
CA GLY A 30 14.22 12.31 -8.76
C GLY A 30 13.49 12.16 -10.09
N PHE A 31 12.27 11.64 -10.11
CA PHE A 31 11.42 11.59 -11.30
C PHE A 31 10.80 12.96 -11.58
N ASP A 32 10.46 13.20 -12.86
CA ASP A 32 9.56 14.27 -13.24
C ASP A 32 8.12 13.83 -12.99
N VAL A 33 7.38 14.59 -12.19
CA VAL A 33 6.00 14.26 -11.81
C VAL A 33 5.05 15.30 -12.38
N VAL A 34 4.05 14.82 -13.11
CA VAL A 34 2.90 15.63 -13.56
C VAL A 34 1.67 15.13 -12.80
N ALA A 35 1.06 15.99 -12.00
CA ALA A 35 -0.15 15.65 -11.28
C ALA A 35 -1.38 16.29 -11.90
N THR A 36 -2.49 15.59 -11.87
CA THR A 36 -3.79 16.10 -12.35
C THR A 36 -4.92 15.70 -11.43
N ASP A 37 -5.78 16.66 -11.11
CA ASP A 37 -6.98 16.45 -10.31
C ASP A 37 -7.96 17.60 -10.56
N PRO A 38 -9.25 17.35 -10.82
CA PRO A 38 -10.24 18.39 -11.08
C PRO A 38 -10.77 19.07 -9.81
N ALA A 39 -10.41 18.57 -8.62
CA ALA A 39 -10.95 19.11 -7.36
C ALA A 39 -10.43 20.54 -7.10
N PRO A 40 -11.25 21.40 -6.48
CA PRO A 40 -10.80 22.70 -6.00
C PRO A 40 -9.60 22.54 -5.05
N ASP A 41 -8.65 23.48 -5.11
CA ASP A 41 -7.45 23.52 -4.26
C ASP A 41 -6.55 22.28 -4.33
N ALA A 42 -6.76 21.38 -5.29
CA ALA A 42 -6.01 20.12 -5.40
C ALA A 42 -4.50 20.36 -5.48
N GLU A 43 -4.02 21.32 -6.26
CA GLU A 43 -2.60 21.65 -6.36
C GLU A 43 -2.06 22.17 -5.03
N THR A 44 -2.77 23.06 -4.37
CA THR A 44 -2.36 23.63 -3.07
C THR A 44 -2.25 22.53 -2.00
N ASN A 45 -3.24 21.66 -1.93
CA ASN A 45 -3.26 20.54 -0.98
C ASN A 45 -2.15 19.52 -1.29
N LEU A 46 -1.93 19.21 -2.57
CA LEU A 46 -0.85 18.34 -3.02
C LEU A 46 0.53 18.86 -2.57
N ARG A 47 0.81 20.15 -2.83
CA ARG A 47 2.08 20.78 -2.45
C ARG A 47 2.28 20.78 -0.93
N LYS A 48 1.23 21.12 -0.18
CA LYS A 48 1.25 21.07 1.29
C LYS A 48 1.56 19.66 1.80
N TYR A 49 0.94 18.64 1.22
CA TYR A 49 1.21 17.24 1.59
C TYR A 49 2.65 16.83 1.30
N ILE A 50 3.18 17.18 0.12
CA ILE A 50 4.56 16.90 -0.26
C ILE A 50 5.54 17.57 0.70
N ASP A 51 5.27 18.83 1.07
CA ASP A 51 6.10 19.56 2.03
C ASP A 51 6.11 18.92 3.41
N ALA A 52 4.95 18.44 3.88
CA ALA A 52 4.83 17.71 5.14
C ALA A 52 5.54 16.34 5.12
N ALA A 53 5.52 15.62 4.00
CA ALA A 53 6.18 14.32 3.85
C ALA A 53 7.71 14.42 3.65
N TRP A 54 8.20 15.58 3.21
CA TRP A 54 9.59 15.75 2.78
C TRP A 54 10.65 15.50 3.87
N PRO A 55 10.45 15.91 5.15
CA PRO A 55 11.39 15.58 6.22
C PRO A 55 11.61 14.08 6.40
N ALA A 56 10.54 13.28 6.42
CA ALA A 56 10.62 11.83 6.54
C ALA A 56 11.36 11.19 5.35
N LEU A 57 11.05 11.64 4.12
CA LEU A 57 11.76 11.21 2.91
C LEU A 57 13.25 11.58 2.95
N THR A 58 13.58 12.76 3.48
CA THR A 58 14.98 13.18 3.66
C THR A 58 15.71 12.27 4.65
N ALA A 59 15.07 11.91 5.75
CA ALA A 59 15.64 11.01 6.74
C ALA A 59 15.82 9.57 6.24
N MET A 60 15.03 9.17 5.24
CA MET A 60 15.15 7.87 4.56
C MET A 60 16.20 7.84 3.44
N GLY A 61 16.69 9.00 3.02
CA GLY A 61 17.68 9.16 1.96
C GLY A 61 17.04 9.58 0.62
N LEU A 62 17.36 10.80 0.20
CA LEU A 62 16.94 11.34 -1.09
C LEU A 62 17.88 10.93 -2.21
N SER A 63 17.33 10.69 -3.39
CA SER A 63 18.13 10.60 -4.63
C SER A 63 18.90 11.90 -4.86
N PRO A 64 20.13 11.87 -5.44
CA PRO A 64 20.85 13.09 -5.82
C PRO A 64 20.06 14.00 -6.79
N LYS A 65 19.05 13.46 -7.47
CA LYS A 65 18.17 14.20 -8.39
C LYS A 65 16.85 14.61 -7.74
N ALA A 66 16.64 14.31 -6.45
CA ALA A 66 15.40 14.64 -5.74
C ALA A 66 15.16 16.16 -5.73
N SER A 67 13.97 16.57 -6.10
CA SER A 67 13.58 17.97 -6.04
C SER A 67 12.07 18.11 -6.11
N ARG A 68 11.48 18.89 -5.21
CA ARG A 68 10.06 19.28 -5.26
C ARG A 68 9.73 20.15 -6.47
N ALA A 69 10.73 20.84 -7.04
CA ALA A 69 10.55 21.64 -8.27
C ALA A 69 10.32 20.80 -9.53
N ARG A 70 10.48 19.46 -9.45
CA ARG A 70 10.17 18.55 -10.55
C ARG A 70 8.67 18.20 -10.63
N LEU A 71 7.84 18.79 -9.76
CA LEU A 71 6.39 18.70 -9.80
C LEU A 71 5.81 19.75 -10.74
N SER A 72 4.99 19.32 -11.68
CA SER A 72 4.06 20.15 -12.42
C SER A 72 2.62 19.70 -12.16
N PHE A 73 1.67 20.63 -12.30
CA PHE A 73 0.25 20.36 -12.11
C PHE A 73 -0.55 20.86 -13.31
N THR A 74 -1.59 20.15 -13.70
CA THR A 74 -2.54 20.56 -14.74
C THR A 74 -3.93 20.07 -14.41
N LEU A 75 -4.95 20.84 -14.77
CA LEU A 75 -6.35 20.42 -14.70
C LEU A 75 -6.75 19.53 -15.89
N ASP A 76 -6.00 19.57 -16.98
CA ASP A 76 -6.23 18.74 -18.16
C ASP A 76 -5.48 17.39 -18.02
N MET A 77 -6.25 16.36 -17.71
CA MET A 77 -5.73 15.00 -17.56
C MET A 77 -5.03 14.51 -18.84
N ASN A 78 -5.60 14.75 -20.01
CA ASN A 78 -5.03 14.28 -21.27
C ASN A 78 -3.64 14.86 -21.48
N SER A 79 -3.48 16.16 -21.26
CA SER A 79 -2.17 16.82 -21.29
C SER A 79 -1.21 16.24 -20.23
N GLY A 80 -1.72 15.97 -19.02
CA GLY A 80 -0.94 15.43 -17.91
C GLY A 80 -0.33 14.07 -18.21
N VAL A 81 -1.06 13.17 -18.88
CA VAL A 81 -0.61 11.79 -19.15
C VAL A 81 0.07 11.61 -20.51
N SER A 82 -0.02 12.58 -21.42
CA SER A 82 0.39 12.44 -22.83
C SER A 82 1.86 12.11 -23.07
N ASN A 83 2.72 12.39 -22.11
CA ASN A 83 4.17 12.11 -22.17
C ASN A 83 4.66 11.29 -20.97
N ALA A 84 3.76 10.62 -20.25
CA ALA A 84 4.12 9.81 -19.10
C ALA A 84 4.70 8.45 -19.54
N ASP A 85 5.74 7.98 -18.86
CA ASP A 85 6.25 6.61 -18.98
C ASP A 85 5.48 5.65 -18.06
N LEU A 86 4.94 6.19 -16.97
CA LEU A 86 4.08 5.49 -16.02
C LEU A 86 2.96 6.44 -15.55
N VAL A 87 1.75 5.95 -15.51
CA VAL A 87 0.62 6.62 -14.86
C VAL A 87 0.29 5.88 -13.58
N GLN A 88 0.22 6.60 -12.45
CA GLN A 88 -0.29 6.10 -11.17
C GLN A 88 -1.67 6.72 -10.91
N GLU A 89 -2.71 5.92 -11.11
CA GLU A 89 -4.09 6.32 -10.95
C GLU A 89 -4.54 6.14 -9.50
N ASN A 90 -5.22 7.16 -8.93
CA ASN A 90 -5.65 7.24 -7.54
C ASN A 90 -7.05 7.86 -7.40
N GLY A 91 -7.88 7.74 -8.42
CA GLY A 91 -9.25 8.29 -8.43
C GLY A 91 -10.21 7.52 -7.52
N PRO A 92 -11.46 8.01 -7.39
CA PRO A 92 -12.48 7.43 -6.54
C PRO A 92 -12.74 5.94 -6.80
N GLU A 93 -12.98 5.18 -5.73
CA GLU A 93 -13.17 3.73 -5.75
C GLU A 93 -14.61 3.36 -6.19
N ARG A 94 -14.95 3.70 -7.42
CA ARG A 94 -16.25 3.44 -8.05
C ARG A 94 -16.03 2.76 -9.41
N PRO A 95 -16.62 1.57 -9.66
CA PRO A 95 -16.36 0.78 -10.86
C PRO A 95 -16.68 1.53 -12.17
N ASP A 96 -17.85 2.14 -12.26
CA ASP A 96 -18.30 2.92 -13.43
C ASP A 96 -17.34 4.07 -13.76
N PHE A 97 -16.93 4.80 -12.73
CA PHE A 97 -15.97 5.89 -12.85
C PHE A 97 -14.60 5.39 -13.32
N LYS A 98 -14.08 4.33 -12.68
CA LYS A 98 -12.75 3.81 -13.01
C LYS A 98 -12.67 3.18 -14.40
N ILE A 99 -13.72 2.50 -14.86
CA ILE A 99 -13.79 1.97 -16.23
C ILE A 99 -13.63 3.11 -17.26
N LYS A 100 -14.39 4.19 -17.06
CA LYS A 100 -14.29 5.36 -17.93
C LYS A 100 -12.92 6.04 -17.83
N LEU A 101 -12.44 6.26 -16.61
CA LEU A 101 -11.15 6.91 -16.37
C LEU A 101 -9.99 6.13 -17.01
N PHE A 102 -9.99 4.80 -16.89
CA PHE A 102 -8.98 3.95 -17.50
C PHE A 102 -9.01 4.00 -19.02
N ALA A 103 -10.20 4.04 -19.65
CA ALA A 103 -10.33 4.21 -21.09
C ALA A 103 -9.80 5.59 -21.55
N ASP A 104 -10.10 6.65 -20.81
CA ASP A 104 -9.63 8.00 -21.12
C ASP A 104 -8.08 8.11 -20.97
N ILE A 105 -7.50 7.54 -19.89
CA ILE A 105 -6.05 7.48 -19.67
C ILE A 105 -5.39 6.67 -20.80
N ASP A 106 -5.93 5.49 -21.11
CA ASP A 106 -5.40 4.61 -22.16
C ASP A 106 -5.35 5.31 -23.52
N ALA A 107 -6.39 6.07 -23.87
CA ALA A 107 -6.45 6.79 -25.13
C ALA A 107 -5.43 7.96 -25.21
N ALA A 108 -5.08 8.57 -24.08
CA ALA A 108 -4.23 9.76 -24.03
C ALA A 108 -2.74 9.45 -23.73
N THR A 109 -2.42 8.24 -23.25
CA THR A 109 -1.07 7.88 -22.82
C THR A 109 -0.29 7.18 -23.94
N PRO A 110 1.05 7.38 -24.07
CA PRO A 110 1.89 6.67 -25.04
C PRO A 110 1.73 5.14 -24.93
N SER A 111 1.79 4.43 -26.05
CA SER A 111 1.51 2.99 -26.13
C SER A 111 2.46 2.11 -25.32
N ASP A 112 3.67 2.60 -25.03
CA ASP A 112 4.71 1.90 -24.26
C ASP A 112 4.70 2.19 -22.74
N SER A 113 3.74 3.01 -22.28
CA SER A 113 3.58 3.39 -20.88
C SER A 113 2.88 2.31 -20.05
N ILE A 114 3.20 2.24 -18.77
CA ILE A 114 2.45 1.43 -17.79
C ILE A 114 1.32 2.29 -17.21
N ILE A 115 0.12 1.72 -17.11
CA ILE A 115 -1.01 2.36 -16.40
C ILE A 115 -1.29 1.54 -15.14
N ALA A 116 -0.83 2.07 -14.00
CA ALA A 116 -0.99 1.43 -12.69
C ALA A 116 -2.12 2.07 -11.89
N SER A 117 -2.90 1.28 -11.17
CA SER A 117 -3.92 1.77 -10.24
C SER A 117 -3.57 1.48 -8.79
N SER A 118 -3.87 2.43 -7.92
CA SER A 118 -3.85 2.27 -6.46
C SER A 118 -5.15 1.69 -5.89
N SER A 119 -6.06 1.19 -6.73
CA SER A 119 -7.34 0.62 -6.29
C SER A 119 -7.14 -0.55 -5.33
N SER A 120 -7.88 -0.54 -4.21
CA SER A 120 -7.82 -1.55 -3.16
C SER A 120 -8.92 -2.61 -3.26
N GLY A 121 -10.03 -2.32 -3.94
CA GLY A 121 -11.21 -3.19 -3.99
C GLY A 121 -11.64 -3.60 -5.39
N ILE A 122 -11.38 -2.76 -6.41
CA ILE A 122 -11.81 -3.02 -7.80
C ILE A 122 -10.69 -3.75 -8.53
N THR A 123 -11.01 -4.86 -9.16
CA THR A 123 -10.03 -5.64 -9.92
C THR A 123 -9.62 -4.94 -11.23
N MET A 124 -8.39 -5.18 -11.67
CA MET A 124 -7.91 -4.64 -12.95
C MET A 124 -8.74 -5.17 -14.12
N SER A 125 -9.21 -6.39 -14.07
CA SER A 125 -10.10 -6.97 -15.09
C SER A 125 -11.36 -6.13 -15.32
N VAL A 126 -11.90 -5.50 -14.28
CA VAL A 126 -13.04 -4.58 -14.38
C VAL A 126 -12.59 -3.24 -14.98
N MET A 127 -11.54 -2.63 -14.42
CA MET A 127 -11.08 -1.28 -14.83
C MET A 127 -10.59 -1.25 -16.28
N GLN A 128 -9.86 -2.26 -16.73
CA GLN A 128 -9.32 -2.34 -18.09
C GLN A 128 -10.35 -2.72 -19.17
N SER A 129 -11.62 -2.97 -18.78
CA SER A 129 -12.64 -3.56 -19.69
C SER A 129 -12.92 -2.72 -20.94
N ALA A 130 -12.83 -1.41 -20.84
CA ALA A 130 -13.06 -0.45 -21.92
C ALA A 130 -11.76 0.13 -22.53
N CYS A 131 -10.58 -0.32 -22.11
CA CYS A 131 -9.32 0.11 -22.71
C CYS A 131 -9.10 -0.50 -24.10
N ASN A 132 -8.46 0.23 -24.98
CA ASN A 132 -8.00 -0.24 -26.29
C ASN A 132 -6.73 -1.09 -26.16
N HIS A 133 -5.86 -0.73 -25.20
CA HIS A 133 -4.58 -1.38 -24.89
C HIS A 133 -4.54 -1.88 -23.44
N PRO A 134 -5.43 -2.83 -23.07
CA PRO A 134 -5.57 -3.30 -21.69
C PRO A 134 -4.34 -4.08 -21.19
N GLU A 135 -3.47 -4.56 -22.08
CA GLU A 135 -2.27 -5.33 -21.76
C GLU A 135 -1.25 -4.56 -20.92
N ARG A 136 -1.31 -3.22 -20.93
CA ARG A 136 -0.42 -2.33 -20.17
C ARG A 136 -1.00 -1.82 -18.84
N CYS A 137 -2.21 -2.26 -18.50
CA CYS A 137 -2.89 -1.88 -17.26
C CYS A 137 -2.60 -2.88 -16.15
N VAL A 138 -2.27 -2.41 -14.95
CA VAL A 138 -1.89 -3.24 -13.80
C VAL A 138 -2.33 -2.59 -12.48
N ILE A 139 -2.64 -3.37 -11.47
CA ILE A 139 -2.72 -2.86 -10.10
C ILE A 139 -1.28 -2.68 -9.56
N GLY A 140 -1.01 -1.52 -8.99
CA GLY A 140 0.14 -1.23 -8.16
C GLY A 140 -0.36 -0.65 -6.84
N HIS A 141 -0.99 -1.51 -6.01
CA HIS A 141 -1.68 -1.12 -4.79
C HIS A 141 -0.68 -0.86 -3.66
N PRO A 142 -0.56 0.38 -3.17
CA PRO A 142 0.28 0.70 -2.03
C PRO A 142 -0.41 0.39 -0.71
N PHE A 143 0.36 0.38 0.38
CA PHE A 143 -0.19 0.49 1.71
C PHE A 143 0.03 1.91 2.25
N ASN A 144 -0.99 2.46 2.93
CA ASN A 144 -0.99 3.87 3.37
C ASN A 144 -0.12 4.07 4.64
N PRO A 145 0.73 5.11 4.68
CA PRO A 145 1.05 6.06 3.62
C PRO A 145 2.13 5.51 2.65
N PRO A 146 1.92 5.59 1.33
CA PRO A 146 2.83 5.04 0.32
C PRO A 146 4.30 5.43 0.49
N HIS A 147 4.61 6.68 0.84
CA HIS A 147 6.00 7.13 1.04
C HIS A 147 6.68 6.51 2.26
N MET A 148 5.90 6.00 3.24
CA MET A 148 6.43 5.37 4.45
C MET A 148 6.41 3.84 4.38
N ILE A 149 5.33 3.26 3.86
CA ILE A 149 5.16 1.80 3.80
C ILE A 149 5.73 1.26 2.49
N PRO A 150 6.67 0.31 2.53
CA PRO A 150 7.33 -0.17 1.31
C PRO A 150 6.51 -1.18 0.51
N LEU A 151 5.48 -1.80 1.07
CA LEU A 151 4.68 -2.81 0.37
C LEU A 151 3.98 -2.22 -0.83
N VAL A 152 4.07 -2.92 -1.98
CA VAL A 152 3.22 -2.70 -3.16
C VAL A 152 2.71 -4.05 -3.63
N GLU A 153 1.40 -4.19 -3.78
CA GLU A 153 0.77 -5.39 -4.32
C GLU A 153 0.58 -5.21 -5.82
N VAL A 154 1.27 -6.03 -6.61
CA VAL A 154 1.21 -5.99 -8.07
C VAL A 154 0.36 -7.14 -8.57
N VAL A 155 -0.72 -6.83 -9.29
CA VAL A 155 -1.61 -7.84 -9.88
C VAL A 155 -2.14 -7.39 -11.23
N GLY A 156 -2.04 -8.25 -12.23
CA GLY A 156 -2.64 -8.03 -13.55
C GLY A 156 -4.10 -8.44 -13.58
N GLY A 157 -4.86 -7.80 -14.48
CA GLY A 157 -6.17 -8.29 -14.88
C GLY A 157 -6.08 -9.37 -15.96
N LYS A 158 -7.23 -9.86 -16.41
CA LYS A 158 -7.32 -10.94 -17.43
C LYS A 158 -6.61 -10.62 -18.75
N LYS A 159 -6.48 -9.33 -19.09
CA LYS A 159 -5.86 -8.87 -20.33
C LYS A 159 -4.48 -8.24 -20.13
N THR A 160 -4.01 -8.11 -18.90
CA THR A 160 -2.67 -7.57 -18.60
C THR A 160 -1.59 -8.52 -19.11
N SER A 161 -0.57 -7.99 -19.76
CA SER A 161 0.56 -8.80 -20.21
C SER A 161 1.49 -9.18 -19.05
N PRO A 162 2.13 -10.35 -19.09
CA PRO A 162 3.17 -10.71 -18.11
C PRO A 162 4.31 -9.71 -18.06
N GLU A 163 4.67 -9.12 -19.19
CA GLU A 163 5.73 -8.12 -19.32
C GLU A 163 5.37 -6.85 -18.53
N THR A 164 4.12 -6.41 -18.58
CA THR A 164 3.64 -5.25 -17.80
C THR A 164 3.74 -5.50 -16.30
N VAL A 165 3.34 -6.68 -15.84
CA VAL A 165 3.46 -7.07 -14.43
C VAL A 165 4.93 -7.07 -14.01
N GLN A 166 5.82 -7.66 -14.81
CA GLN A 166 7.25 -7.72 -14.51
C GLN A 166 7.87 -6.32 -14.48
N ARG A 167 7.58 -5.47 -15.47
CA ARG A 167 8.05 -4.08 -15.51
C ARG A 167 7.58 -3.26 -14.30
N ALA A 168 6.33 -3.45 -13.86
CA ALA A 168 5.80 -2.78 -12.67
C ALA A 168 6.56 -3.24 -11.41
N ILE A 169 6.81 -4.54 -11.24
CA ILE A 169 7.60 -5.09 -10.13
C ILE A 169 9.02 -4.51 -10.13
N GLU A 170 9.70 -4.51 -11.27
CA GLU A 170 11.04 -3.95 -11.42
C GLU A 170 11.06 -2.46 -11.09
N PHE A 171 10.09 -1.69 -11.59
CA PHE A 171 9.98 -0.27 -11.30
C PHE A 171 9.80 -0.02 -9.80
N TYR A 172 8.82 -0.64 -9.15
CA TYR A 172 8.62 -0.43 -7.71
C TYR A 172 9.82 -0.89 -6.89
N SER A 173 10.47 -1.98 -7.28
CA SER A 173 11.72 -2.44 -6.63
C SER A 173 12.84 -1.41 -6.76
N SER A 174 12.98 -0.76 -7.92
CA SER A 174 14.02 0.23 -8.19
C SER A 174 13.93 1.49 -7.34
N ILE A 175 12.76 1.77 -6.80
CA ILE A 175 12.51 2.88 -5.86
C ILE A 175 12.42 2.40 -4.39
N GLY A 176 13.02 1.25 -4.08
CA GLY A 176 13.10 0.74 -2.71
C GLY A 176 11.81 0.16 -2.14
N LYS A 177 10.74 0.01 -2.96
CA LYS A 177 9.53 -0.70 -2.54
C LYS A 177 9.79 -2.20 -2.43
N LYS A 178 8.88 -2.88 -1.78
CA LYS A 178 8.83 -4.34 -1.65
C LYS A 178 7.58 -4.86 -2.36
N PRO A 179 7.63 -4.95 -3.71
CA PRO A 179 6.50 -5.45 -4.45
C PRO A 179 6.30 -6.94 -4.22
N ILE A 180 5.04 -7.35 -4.10
CA ILE A 180 4.63 -8.75 -4.13
C ILE A 180 3.76 -8.99 -5.36
N HIS A 181 3.99 -10.10 -6.06
CA HIS A 181 3.20 -10.49 -7.21
C HIS A 181 1.99 -11.35 -6.79
N LEU A 182 0.80 -10.82 -6.92
CA LEU A 182 -0.43 -11.58 -6.77
C LEU A 182 -0.74 -12.30 -8.10
N ARG A 183 -0.71 -13.61 -8.07
CA ARG A 183 -0.92 -14.45 -9.27
C ARG A 183 -2.38 -14.54 -9.72
N LYS A 184 -3.32 -14.05 -8.90
CA LYS A 184 -4.76 -14.02 -9.17
C LYS A 184 -5.37 -12.78 -8.54
N GLU A 185 -6.35 -12.21 -9.23
CA GLU A 185 -7.18 -11.16 -8.67
C GLU A 185 -8.04 -11.71 -7.53
N VAL A 186 -8.09 -10.96 -6.44
CA VAL A 186 -8.95 -11.22 -5.29
C VAL A 186 -9.39 -9.89 -4.69
N VAL A 187 -10.64 -9.79 -4.29
CA VAL A 187 -11.19 -8.59 -3.65
C VAL A 187 -10.41 -8.29 -2.37
N GLY A 188 -9.95 -7.03 -2.22
CA GLY A 188 -9.16 -6.59 -1.06
C GLY A 188 -7.69 -7.05 -1.10
N HIS A 189 -7.22 -7.62 -2.21
CA HIS A 189 -5.84 -8.09 -2.40
C HIS A 189 -5.37 -9.00 -1.24
N VAL A 190 -4.13 -8.92 -0.79
CA VAL A 190 -3.61 -9.77 0.30
C VAL A 190 -3.58 -9.00 1.63
N ALA A 191 -2.95 -7.83 1.65
CA ALA A 191 -2.71 -7.10 2.90
C ALA A 191 -4.01 -6.62 3.56
N ASN A 192 -4.95 -6.08 2.77
CA ASN A 192 -6.27 -5.70 3.30
C ASN A 192 -7.07 -6.90 3.81
N ARG A 193 -6.95 -8.06 3.17
CA ARG A 193 -7.60 -9.28 3.64
C ARG A 193 -7.04 -9.77 4.96
N LEU A 194 -5.70 -9.73 5.12
CA LEU A 194 -5.04 -10.07 6.37
C LEU A 194 -5.43 -9.10 7.49
N GLN A 195 -5.45 -7.79 7.19
CA GLN A 195 -5.89 -6.76 8.12
C GLN A 195 -7.36 -6.95 8.52
N ALA A 196 -8.25 -7.22 7.57
CA ALA A 196 -9.67 -7.44 7.82
C ALA A 196 -9.92 -8.70 8.66
N ALA A 197 -9.15 -9.78 8.42
CA ALA A 197 -9.25 -11.01 9.22
C ALA A 197 -8.85 -10.77 10.68
N LEU A 198 -7.73 -10.10 10.91
CA LEU A 198 -7.29 -9.70 12.26
C LEU A 198 -8.33 -8.79 12.92
N TYR A 199 -8.76 -7.75 12.20
CA TYR A 199 -9.68 -6.75 12.75
C TYR A 199 -11.06 -7.32 13.09
N ARG A 200 -11.53 -8.32 12.33
CA ARG A 200 -12.76 -9.03 12.67
C ARG A 200 -12.66 -9.68 14.06
N GLU A 201 -11.53 -10.28 14.38
CA GLU A 201 -11.35 -10.87 15.71
C GLU A 201 -11.19 -9.82 16.80
N VAL A 202 -10.49 -8.72 16.54
CA VAL A 202 -10.44 -7.57 17.45
C VAL A 202 -11.87 -7.08 17.79
N VAL A 203 -12.71 -6.87 16.78
CA VAL A 203 -14.12 -6.47 16.95
C VAL A 203 -14.90 -7.52 17.76
N ASN A 204 -14.69 -8.80 17.48
CA ASN A 204 -15.34 -9.91 18.19
C ASN A 204 -15.03 -9.88 19.69
N LEU A 205 -13.76 -9.78 20.03
CA LEU A 205 -13.32 -9.79 21.44
C LEU A 205 -13.81 -8.56 22.21
N ILE A 206 -13.85 -7.38 21.59
CA ILE A 206 -14.41 -6.16 22.17
C ILE A 206 -15.93 -6.33 22.35
N HIS A 207 -16.65 -6.83 21.34
CA HIS A 207 -18.10 -7.05 21.40
C HIS A 207 -18.51 -8.04 22.49
N LEU A 208 -17.73 -9.09 22.69
CA LEU A 208 -17.91 -10.08 23.76
C LEU A 208 -17.51 -9.55 25.15
N GLY A 209 -16.95 -8.35 25.25
CA GLY A 209 -16.50 -7.77 26.52
C GLY A 209 -15.26 -8.46 27.12
N VAL A 210 -14.47 -9.13 26.30
CA VAL A 210 -13.22 -9.79 26.74
C VAL A 210 -12.19 -8.74 27.14
N LEU A 211 -12.14 -7.61 26.39
CA LEU A 211 -11.22 -6.51 26.64
C LEU A 211 -11.78 -5.20 26.03
N ASP A 212 -11.21 -4.06 26.39
CA ASP A 212 -11.56 -2.79 25.78
C ASP A 212 -10.70 -2.46 24.55
N VAL A 213 -10.97 -1.32 23.90
CA VAL A 213 -10.28 -0.93 22.65
C VAL A 213 -8.78 -0.73 22.85
N ALA A 214 -8.39 -0.02 23.92
CA ALA A 214 -6.98 0.27 24.20
C ALA A 214 -6.17 -1.01 24.52
N ASP A 215 -6.77 -1.95 25.25
CA ASP A 215 -6.15 -3.24 25.53
C ASP A 215 -6.03 -4.10 24.25
N ALA A 216 -7.02 -3.99 23.33
CA ALA A 216 -6.97 -4.67 22.04
C ALA A 216 -5.80 -4.16 21.17
N ASP A 217 -5.64 -2.84 21.06
CA ASP A 217 -4.54 -2.24 20.33
C ASP A 217 -3.19 -2.56 20.99
N THR A 218 -3.12 -2.53 22.31
CA THR A 218 -1.94 -2.96 23.06
C THR A 218 -1.58 -4.43 22.76
N ALA A 219 -2.57 -5.32 22.80
CA ALA A 219 -2.34 -6.75 22.52
C ALA A 219 -1.81 -6.99 21.10
N VAL A 220 -2.36 -6.29 20.11
CA VAL A 220 -1.89 -6.38 18.71
C VAL A 220 -0.49 -5.80 18.57
N CYS A 221 -0.26 -4.56 19.01
CA CYS A 221 0.98 -3.84 18.76
C CYS A 221 2.17 -4.40 19.54
N TRP A 222 2.00 -4.77 20.81
CA TRP A 222 3.07 -5.28 21.68
C TRP A 222 3.22 -6.81 21.65
N GLY A 223 2.25 -7.51 21.08
CA GLY A 223 2.26 -8.95 20.89
C GLY A 223 2.71 -9.36 19.48
N PRO A 224 1.80 -9.96 18.70
CA PRO A 224 2.13 -10.48 17.37
C PRO A 224 2.59 -9.40 16.39
N GLY A 225 2.03 -8.19 16.44
CA GLY A 225 2.40 -7.08 15.55
C GLY A 225 3.86 -6.68 15.68
N MET A 226 4.40 -6.62 16.91
CA MET A 226 5.82 -6.34 17.13
C MET A 226 6.72 -7.36 16.42
N ARG A 227 6.38 -8.66 16.50
CA ARG A 227 7.13 -9.70 15.81
C ARG A 227 6.97 -9.65 14.29
N TRP A 228 5.74 -9.37 13.81
CA TRP A 228 5.46 -9.23 12.38
C TRP A 228 6.14 -8.00 11.76
N GLY A 229 6.40 -6.96 12.54
CA GLY A 229 7.22 -5.83 12.12
C GLY A 229 8.66 -6.22 11.75
N VAL A 230 9.14 -7.35 12.25
CA VAL A 230 10.50 -7.88 12.00
C VAL A 230 10.49 -9.00 10.97
N MET A 231 9.59 -9.97 11.11
CA MET A 231 9.56 -11.20 10.31
C MET A 231 8.12 -11.66 10.07
N GLY A 232 7.85 -12.23 8.91
CA GLY A 232 6.52 -12.74 8.58
C GLY A 232 6.11 -13.96 9.44
N PRO A 233 4.79 -14.20 9.58
CA PRO A 233 4.27 -15.25 10.49
C PRO A 233 4.81 -16.64 10.19
N ASN A 234 4.99 -17.03 8.92
CA ASN A 234 5.50 -18.35 8.55
C ASN A 234 6.92 -18.58 9.08
N MET A 235 7.79 -17.58 8.95
CA MET A 235 9.18 -17.68 9.47
C MET A 235 9.21 -17.63 10.99
N LEU A 236 8.31 -16.88 11.63
CA LEU A 236 8.19 -16.88 13.08
C LEU A 236 7.72 -18.24 13.62
N PHE A 237 6.81 -18.91 12.93
CA PHE A 237 6.39 -20.26 13.29
C PHE A 237 7.51 -21.29 13.04
N HIS A 238 8.32 -21.10 12.00
CA HIS A 238 9.52 -21.89 11.78
C HIS A 238 10.50 -21.77 12.97
N LEU A 239 10.76 -20.56 13.44
CA LEU A 239 11.56 -20.33 14.65
C LEU A 239 10.89 -20.92 15.91
N GLY A 240 9.57 -20.78 16.04
CA GLY A 240 8.80 -21.33 17.17
C GLY A 240 8.82 -22.86 17.26
N GLY A 241 9.11 -23.55 16.17
CA GLY A 241 9.30 -25.00 16.14
C GLY A 241 10.66 -25.48 16.70
N GLY A 242 11.53 -24.56 17.13
CA GLY A 242 12.86 -24.92 17.68
C GLY A 242 13.71 -25.70 16.68
N ALA A 243 14.45 -26.69 17.13
CA ALA A 243 15.34 -27.50 16.27
C ALA A 243 14.61 -28.26 15.15
N GLY A 244 13.31 -28.56 15.32
CA GLY A 244 12.48 -29.22 14.31
C GLY A 244 11.83 -28.24 13.29
N GLY A 245 11.94 -26.95 13.52
CA GLY A 245 11.45 -25.91 12.62
C GLY A 245 9.95 -25.98 12.34
N ILE A 246 9.56 -25.60 11.13
CA ILE A 246 8.15 -25.55 10.73
C ILE A 246 7.47 -26.93 10.76
N GLN A 247 8.20 -28.00 10.48
CA GLN A 247 7.65 -29.36 10.56
C GLN A 247 7.17 -29.65 11.96
N HIS A 248 8.04 -29.45 12.97
CA HIS A 248 7.69 -29.66 14.38
C HIS A 248 6.52 -28.76 14.82
N PHE A 249 6.51 -27.50 14.39
CA PHE A 249 5.39 -26.60 14.66
C PHE A 249 4.07 -27.16 14.09
N MET A 250 4.06 -27.60 12.85
CA MET A 250 2.86 -28.14 12.20
C MET A 250 2.36 -29.40 12.88
N ASP A 251 3.27 -30.31 13.25
CA ASP A 251 2.89 -31.57 13.90
C ASP A 251 2.26 -31.36 15.29
N HIS A 252 2.68 -30.34 16.02
CA HIS A 252 2.26 -30.15 17.42
C HIS A 252 1.25 -29.02 17.64
N LEU A 253 1.28 -27.94 16.84
CA LEU A 253 0.50 -26.73 17.07
C LEU A 253 -0.60 -26.47 16.04
N SER A 254 -0.61 -27.18 14.90
CA SER A 254 -1.67 -27.00 13.90
C SER A 254 -3.05 -27.43 14.42
N GLY A 255 -3.14 -28.48 15.21
CA GLY A 255 -4.38 -28.94 15.84
C GLY A 255 -4.98 -27.90 16.80
N PRO A 256 -4.22 -27.44 17.82
CA PRO A 256 -4.65 -26.34 18.68
C PRO A 256 -5.07 -25.09 17.91
N LEU A 257 -4.30 -24.66 16.92
CA LEU A 257 -4.61 -23.50 16.09
C LEU A 257 -5.94 -23.69 15.33
N ALA A 258 -6.17 -24.86 14.77
CA ALA A 258 -7.43 -25.17 14.08
C ALA A 258 -8.64 -25.18 15.03
N ASN A 259 -8.44 -25.48 16.32
CA ASN A 259 -9.50 -25.35 17.32
C ASN A 259 -9.84 -23.90 17.60
N TRP A 260 -8.84 -23.01 17.69
CA TRP A 260 -9.11 -21.57 17.82
C TRP A 260 -9.87 -21.03 16.62
N TRP A 261 -9.56 -21.45 15.39
CA TRP A 261 -10.31 -21.01 14.20
C TRP A 261 -11.80 -21.34 14.26
N LYS A 262 -12.24 -22.36 15.01
CA LYS A 262 -13.65 -22.69 15.20
C LYS A 262 -14.37 -21.71 16.12
N ASP A 263 -13.62 -21.03 16.99
CA ASP A 263 -14.12 -20.12 18.02
C ASP A 263 -14.01 -18.64 17.61
N LEU A 264 -13.15 -18.31 16.63
CA LEU A 264 -12.99 -16.95 16.15
C LEU A 264 -14.30 -16.38 15.60
N GLY A 265 -14.46 -15.06 15.70
CA GLY A 265 -15.59 -14.34 15.12
C GLY A 265 -15.82 -14.66 13.65
N SER A 266 -17.03 -15.12 13.32
CA SER A 266 -17.41 -15.54 11.97
C SER A 266 -18.44 -14.62 11.31
N PHE A 267 -18.80 -13.49 11.94
CA PHE A 267 -19.77 -12.54 11.41
C PHE A 267 -19.32 -11.92 10.08
N THR A 268 -20.29 -11.63 9.22
CA THR A 268 -20.10 -10.97 7.92
C THR A 268 -20.63 -9.54 7.91
N GLU A 269 -21.34 -9.15 8.96
CA GLU A 269 -21.84 -7.81 9.21
C GLU A 269 -21.40 -7.36 10.62
N TRP A 270 -21.39 -6.07 10.86
CA TRP A 270 -21.00 -5.54 12.15
C TRP A 270 -21.98 -6.00 13.25
N PRO A 271 -21.50 -6.58 14.37
CA PRO A 271 -22.36 -6.91 15.50
C PRO A 271 -23.06 -5.65 16.06
N ASP A 272 -24.29 -5.82 16.56
CA ASP A 272 -25.09 -4.72 17.08
C ASP A 272 -24.36 -3.95 18.19
N GLY A 273 -24.35 -2.62 18.06
CA GLY A 273 -23.69 -1.73 19.01
C GLY A 273 -22.16 -1.67 18.91
N SER A 274 -21.51 -2.63 18.25
CA SER A 274 -20.03 -2.71 18.20
C SER A 274 -19.37 -1.48 17.59
N LYS A 275 -19.98 -0.89 16.57
CA LYS A 275 -19.44 0.34 15.94
C LYS A 275 -19.34 1.49 16.92
N GLN A 276 -20.38 1.71 17.73
CA GLN A 276 -20.39 2.79 18.72
C GLN A 276 -19.39 2.50 19.84
N THR A 277 -19.33 1.28 20.33
CA THR A 277 -18.34 0.86 21.35
C THR A 277 -16.91 1.14 20.89
N ILE A 278 -16.60 0.82 19.62
CA ILE A 278 -15.27 1.08 19.06
C ILE A 278 -15.02 2.58 18.91
N ILE A 279 -15.98 3.35 18.39
CA ILE A 279 -15.85 4.82 18.27
C ILE A 279 -15.54 5.45 19.64
N ASP A 280 -16.32 5.13 20.65
CA ASP A 280 -16.15 5.68 21.99
C ASP A 280 -14.80 5.25 22.60
N GLY A 281 -14.41 4.01 22.40
CA GLY A 281 -13.12 3.46 22.84
C GLY A 281 -11.91 4.15 22.19
N VAL A 282 -11.94 4.31 20.87
CA VAL A 282 -10.87 5.00 20.12
C VAL A 282 -10.76 6.47 20.52
N LEU A 283 -11.89 7.18 20.71
CA LEU A 283 -11.87 8.57 21.15
C LEU A 283 -11.32 8.71 22.58
N LYS A 284 -11.64 7.76 23.46
CA LYS A 284 -11.07 7.69 24.80
C LYS A 284 -9.56 7.44 24.77
N GLU A 285 -9.11 6.49 23.97
CA GLU A 285 -7.69 6.15 23.80
C GLU A 285 -6.90 7.30 23.15
N ALA A 286 -7.49 8.01 22.19
CA ALA A 286 -6.87 9.19 21.57
C ALA A 286 -6.60 10.30 22.59
N ASP A 287 -7.35 10.37 23.69
CA ASP A 287 -7.13 11.28 24.82
C ASP A 287 -6.91 12.74 24.38
N GLY A 288 -7.77 13.23 23.49
CA GLY A 288 -7.73 14.61 22.97
C GLY A 288 -6.60 14.91 21.97
N ARG A 289 -5.74 13.94 21.64
CA ARG A 289 -4.71 14.11 20.60
C ARG A 289 -5.36 14.30 19.23
N THR A 290 -4.83 15.23 18.46
CA THR A 290 -5.27 15.46 17.08
C THR A 290 -4.79 14.35 16.14
N LEU A 291 -5.45 14.20 14.98
CA LEU A 291 -5.02 13.25 13.95
C LEU A 291 -3.59 13.53 13.46
N ASP A 292 -3.18 14.81 13.39
CA ASP A 292 -1.82 15.20 12.99
C ASP A 292 -0.79 14.73 14.04
N GLN A 293 -1.07 14.92 15.33
CA GLN A 293 -0.18 14.44 16.40
C GLN A 293 -0.05 12.90 16.41
N LEU A 294 -1.15 12.19 16.18
CA LEU A 294 -1.13 10.72 16.06
C LEU A 294 -0.34 10.27 14.83
N ALA A 295 -0.49 10.99 13.71
CA ALA A 295 0.25 10.71 12.48
C ALA A 295 1.75 10.96 12.64
N GLU A 296 2.16 12.06 13.29
CA GLU A 296 3.57 12.36 13.59
C GLU A 296 4.22 11.25 14.43
N THR A 297 3.56 10.83 15.51
CA THR A 297 4.04 9.73 16.36
C THR A 297 4.19 8.43 15.56
N ARG A 298 3.18 8.07 14.76
CA ARG A 298 3.22 6.89 13.88
C ARG A 298 4.40 6.96 12.92
N ASP A 299 4.58 8.09 12.24
CA ASP A 299 5.58 8.24 11.20
C ASP A 299 7.00 8.21 11.77
N GLU A 300 7.23 8.79 12.96
CA GLU A 300 8.49 8.70 13.66
C GLU A 300 8.88 7.25 13.99
N VAL A 301 7.94 6.47 14.54
CA VAL A 301 8.17 5.05 14.88
C VAL A 301 8.38 4.22 13.61
N LEU A 302 7.59 4.45 12.55
CA LEU A 302 7.76 3.77 11.27
C LEU A 302 9.11 4.08 10.62
N LEU A 303 9.58 5.32 10.69
CA LEU A 303 10.90 5.72 10.20
C LEU A 303 12.00 4.93 10.92
N GLY A 304 11.97 4.88 12.26
CA GLY A 304 12.92 4.10 13.05
C GLY A 304 12.91 2.61 12.69
N LEU A 305 11.73 2.02 12.52
CA LEU A 305 11.59 0.62 12.11
C LEU A 305 12.15 0.38 10.69
N ARG A 306 11.91 1.27 9.75
CA ARG A 306 12.46 1.18 8.38
C ARG A 306 13.98 1.26 8.37
N GLN A 307 14.56 2.20 9.10
CA GLN A 307 16.02 2.35 9.22
C GLN A 307 16.65 1.10 9.83
N LEU A 308 16.04 0.56 10.88
CA LEU A 308 16.51 -0.67 11.51
C LEU A 308 16.46 -1.86 10.52
N ARG A 309 15.35 -2.01 9.79
CA ARG A 309 15.21 -3.08 8.80
C ARG A 309 16.20 -2.95 7.64
N ALA A 310 16.46 -1.75 7.14
CA ALA A 310 17.44 -1.49 6.09
C ALA A 310 18.83 -1.96 6.51
N LYS A 311 19.27 -1.56 7.71
CA LYS A 311 20.57 -1.96 8.28
C LYS A 311 20.77 -3.47 8.34
N TYR A 312 19.74 -4.21 8.73
CA TYR A 312 19.85 -5.68 8.83
C TYR A 312 19.72 -6.38 7.47
N THR A 313 19.03 -5.78 6.52
CA THR A 313 18.95 -6.33 5.15
C THR A 313 20.30 -6.18 4.43
N GLU A 314 20.97 -5.04 4.58
CA GLU A 314 22.31 -4.81 4.03
C GLU A 314 23.36 -5.74 4.67
N ALA A 315 23.32 -5.89 6.00
CA ALA A 315 24.21 -6.82 6.69
C ALA A 315 24.03 -8.28 6.28
N ALA A 316 22.80 -8.71 6.00
CA ALA A 316 22.52 -10.06 5.52
C ALA A 316 23.05 -10.31 4.09
N LEU A 317 23.05 -9.28 3.23
CA LEU A 317 23.63 -9.36 1.88
C LEU A 317 25.16 -9.45 1.91
N THR A 318 25.81 -8.73 2.85
CA THR A 318 27.28 -8.73 3.00
C THR A 318 27.83 -10.05 3.60
N LEU A 319 27.00 -10.80 4.34
CA LEU A 319 27.37 -12.11 4.90
C LEU A 319 27.15 -13.27 3.92
N ALA A 320 26.54 -13.01 2.75
CA ALA A 320 26.27 -14.00 1.72
C ALA A 320 27.30 -13.98 0.57
N GLU A 321 28.25 -13.04 0.59
CA GLU A 321 29.46 -12.97 -0.25
C GLU A 321 30.66 -13.62 0.48
#